data_d365ac1255941b6ee8bba60bb0e39c45
#
_entry.id   d365ac1255941b6ee8bba60bb0e39c45
#
_cell.length_a   1.000
_cell.length_b   1.000
_cell.length_c   1.000
_cell.angle_alpha   90.00
_cell.angle_beta   90.00
_cell.angle_gamma   90.00
#
_symmetry.space_group_name_H-M   'P 1'
#
loop_
_entity.id
_entity.type
_entity.pdbx_description
1 polymer ?
#
loop_
_entity_poly.entity_id
_entity_poly.type
_entity_poly.pdbx_seq_one_letter_code
_entity_poly.pdbx_strand_id
1 'polypeptide(L)'
;IIEHDEKVKFIIVTVTNNTAGGQPVSMENLKAVRKIADKYNKMVVFDSARFAENAYFIKLREEGYQDKTIKEIVAEMYTYADAMTMSAKKDAIVNMGGFIAMRNEELWRQVSVFNIMFEGYVTYGGMSGRDMNALAVGLDEGTEFDYLETRIKQVEYLGSRLTEFGIPYQFPAGGHAIFVDANIVLPNV
;
A
#
# COMPACT_ATOMS: atom_id res chain seq x y z
N ILE A 1 -3.62 22.41 3.07
CA ILE A 1 -2.40 22.10 2.27
C ILE A 1 -2.08 23.30 1.38
N ILE A 2 -3.03 23.81 0.66
CA ILE A 2 -2.87 24.88 -0.34
C ILE A 2 -2.41 26.21 0.29
N GLU A 3 -2.91 26.55 1.47
CA GLU A 3 -2.59 27.79 2.20
C GLU A 3 -1.17 27.77 2.81
N HIS A 4 -0.50 26.63 2.83
CA HIS A 4 0.83 26.45 3.42
C HIS A 4 1.81 25.77 2.46
N ASP A 5 1.69 26.10 1.19
CA ASP A 5 2.40 25.44 0.08
C ASP A 5 3.92 25.30 0.32
N GLU A 6 4.58 26.33 0.83
CA GLU A 6 6.03 26.31 1.06
C GLU A 6 6.50 25.24 2.06
N LYS A 7 5.62 24.84 2.98
CA LYS A 7 5.93 23.82 4.01
C LYS A 7 5.67 22.40 3.53
N VAL A 8 4.80 22.22 2.55
CA VAL A 8 4.48 20.91 2.00
C VAL A 8 5.53 20.53 0.96
N LYS A 9 6.34 19.51 1.25
CA LYS A 9 7.41 19.04 0.36
C LYS A 9 6.93 17.95 -0.59
N PHE A 10 6.08 17.05 -0.13
CA PHE A 10 5.50 15.96 -0.90
C PHE A 10 4.17 15.49 -0.28
N ILE A 11 3.42 14.72 -1.03
CA ILE A 11 2.16 14.12 -0.61
C ILE A 11 2.38 12.61 -0.47
N ILE A 12 2.07 12.03 0.69
CA ILE A 12 2.13 10.58 0.88
C ILE A 12 0.73 10.00 0.69
N VAL A 13 0.63 8.93 -0.10
CA VAL A 13 -0.58 8.11 -0.24
C VAL A 13 -0.24 6.69 0.19
N THR A 14 -0.89 6.21 1.24
CA THR A 14 -0.70 4.85 1.75
C THR A 14 -1.73 3.89 1.12
N VAL A 15 -1.24 2.90 0.39
CA VAL A 15 -2.05 1.92 -0.35
C VAL A 15 -1.75 0.47 0.15
N THR A 16 -2.71 -0.23 0.80
CA THR A 16 -3.94 0.25 1.47
C THR A 16 -3.60 0.97 2.77
N ASN A 17 -4.51 1.83 3.25
CA ASN A 17 -4.24 2.62 4.44
C ASN A 17 -4.48 1.80 5.72
N ASN A 18 -3.39 1.44 6.41
CA ASN A 18 -3.45 0.67 7.66
C ASN A 18 -4.20 1.41 8.77
N THR A 19 -3.92 2.69 8.97
CA THR A 19 -4.54 3.49 10.04
C THR A 19 -6.04 3.70 9.83
N ALA A 20 -6.49 3.65 8.57
CA ALA A 20 -7.91 3.70 8.23
C ALA A 20 -8.59 2.31 8.21
N GLY A 21 -8.02 1.32 8.91
CA GLY A 21 -8.61 -0.02 8.98
C GLY A 21 -8.36 -0.89 7.75
N GLY A 22 -7.28 -0.64 7.01
CA GLY A 22 -6.95 -1.40 5.79
C GLY A 22 -7.83 -1.05 4.58
N GLN A 23 -8.39 0.17 4.57
CA GLN A 23 -9.22 0.61 3.45
C GLN A 23 -8.38 0.97 2.22
N PRO A 24 -8.86 0.62 1.02
CA PRO A 24 -8.18 0.94 -0.23
C PRO A 24 -8.36 2.41 -0.62
N VAL A 25 -7.44 2.87 -1.44
CA VAL A 25 -7.54 4.14 -2.18
C VAL A 25 -8.00 3.84 -3.60
N SER A 26 -9.04 4.51 -4.07
CA SER A 26 -9.56 4.31 -5.43
C SER A 26 -8.62 4.87 -6.50
N MET A 27 -8.69 4.33 -7.71
CA MET A 27 -7.96 4.87 -8.85
C MET A 27 -8.37 6.31 -9.16
N GLU A 28 -9.66 6.61 -9.02
CA GLU A 28 -10.17 7.98 -9.18
C GLU A 28 -9.49 8.95 -8.18
N ASN A 29 -9.34 8.53 -6.91
CA ASN A 29 -8.65 9.34 -5.90
C ASN A 29 -7.17 9.52 -6.25
N LEU A 30 -6.48 8.48 -6.71
CA LEU A 30 -5.07 8.60 -7.15
C LEU A 30 -4.91 9.62 -8.29
N LYS A 31 -5.81 9.59 -9.27
CA LYS A 31 -5.86 10.58 -10.36
C LYS A 31 -6.11 12.00 -9.84
N ALA A 32 -7.01 12.16 -8.90
CA ALA A 32 -7.33 13.46 -8.31
C ALA A 32 -6.13 14.01 -7.49
N VAL A 33 -5.48 13.17 -6.69
CA VAL A 33 -4.26 13.54 -5.94
C VAL A 33 -3.14 13.96 -6.89
N ARG A 34 -2.90 13.20 -7.97
CA ARG A 34 -1.89 13.56 -8.97
C ARG A 34 -2.17 14.92 -9.61
N LYS A 35 -3.42 15.16 -10.01
CA LYS A 35 -3.83 16.46 -10.59
C LYS A 35 -3.57 17.63 -9.64
N ILE A 36 -3.83 17.45 -8.35
CA ILE A 36 -3.55 18.48 -7.34
C ILE A 36 -2.04 18.65 -7.16
N ALA A 37 -1.30 17.56 -7.07
CA ALA A 37 0.14 17.58 -6.92
C ALA A 37 0.83 18.31 -8.10
N ASP A 38 0.40 18.04 -9.32
CA ASP A 38 0.91 18.72 -10.53
C ASP A 38 0.63 20.22 -10.48
N LYS A 39 -0.60 20.60 -10.09
CA LYS A 39 -0.99 22.02 -9.98
C LYS A 39 -0.06 22.81 -9.03
N TYR A 40 0.40 22.16 -7.95
CA TYR A 40 1.25 22.80 -6.94
C TYR A 40 2.71 22.37 -7.02
N ASN A 41 3.10 21.69 -8.08
CA ASN A 41 4.46 21.16 -8.29
C ASN A 41 4.96 20.37 -7.07
N LYS A 42 4.12 19.46 -6.56
CA LYS A 42 4.44 18.58 -5.44
C LYS A 42 4.65 17.14 -5.89
N MET A 43 5.59 16.49 -5.26
CA MET A 43 5.86 15.08 -5.47
C MET A 43 4.80 14.21 -4.77
N VAL A 44 4.38 13.11 -5.42
CA VAL A 44 3.53 12.07 -4.84
C VAL A 44 4.38 10.86 -4.51
N VAL A 45 4.36 10.44 -3.25
CA VAL A 45 5.08 9.27 -2.75
C VAL A 45 4.06 8.23 -2.29
N PHE A 46 4.17 7.00 -2.78
CA PHE A 46 3.35 5.91 -2.27
C PHE A 46 4.04 5.17 -1.13
N ASP A 47 3.34 5.03 0.00
CA ASP A 47 3.62 3.97 0.97
C ASP A 47 2.93 2.70 0.48
N SER A 48 3.72 1.79 -0.07
CA SER A 48 3.27 0.72 -0.96
C SER A 48 3.24 -0.65 -0.29
N ALA A 49 3.27 -0.70 1.02
CA ALA A 49 3.35 -1.97 1.74
C ALA A 49 2.26 -2.99 1.34
N ARG A 50 1.09 -2.51 0.91
CA ARG A 50 -0.07 -3.32 0.51
C ARG A 50 -0.65 -2.91 -0.84
N PHE A 51 0.21 -2.68 -1.80
CA PHE A 51 -0.14 -2.21 -3.13
C PHE A 51 -1.02 -3.20 -3.91
N ALA A 52 -0.76 -4.50 -3.78
CA ALA A 52 -1.50 -5.54 -4.48
C ALA A 52 -2.90 -5.72 -3.88
N GLU A 53 -3.02 -5.65 -2.55
CA GLU A 53 -4.30 -5.59 -1.85
C GLU A 53 -5.15 -4.42 -2.33
N ASN A 54 -4.55 -3.25 -2.48
CA ASN A 54 -5.23 -2.06 -3.01
C ASN A 54 -5.72 -2.28 -4.45
N ALA A 55 -4.88 -2.84 -5.32
CA ALA A 55 -5.23 -3.15 -6.70
C ALA A 55 -6.36 -4.19 -6.80
N TYR A 56 -6.38 -5.18 -5.90
CA TYR A 56 -7.47 -6.14 -5.80
C TYR A 56 -8.81 -5.46 -5.54
N PHE A 57 -8.87 -4.52 -4.61
CA PHE A 57 -10.10 -3.76 -4.34
C PHE A 57 -10.51 -2.88 -5.51
N ILE A 58 -9.58 -2.24 -6.21
CA ILE A 58 -9.87 -1.49 -7.43
C ILE A 58 -10.52 -2.42 -8.47
N LYS A 59 -9.93 -3.61 -8.70
CA LYS A 59 -10.48 -4.60 -9.62
C LYS A 59 -11.92 -4.97 -9.30
N LEU A 60 -12.24 -5.16 -8.03
CA LEU A 60 -13.58 -5.61 -7.62
C LEU A 60 -14.62 -4.48 -7.55
N ARG A 61 -14.21 -3.25 -7.26
CA ARG A 61 -15.11 -2.17 -6.87
C ARG A 61 -15.25 -1.06 -7.89
N GLU A 62 -14.30 -0.90 -8.82
CA GLU A 62 -14.30 0.21 -9.75
C GLU A 62 -14.68 -0.24 -11.17
N GLU A 63 -15.56 0.52 -11.81
CA GLU A 63 -15.99 0.26 -13.18
C GLU A 63 -14.81 0.33 -14.16
N GLY A 64 -14.74 -0.61 -15.09
CA GLY A 64 -13.69 -0.70 -16.11
C GLY A 64 -12.40 -1.38 -15.67
N TYR A 65 -12.33 -1.93 -14.43
CA TYR A 65 -11.17 -2.64 -13.94
C TYR A 65 -11.37 -4.15 -13.80
N GLN A 66 -12.59 -4.66 -13.95
CA GLN A 66 -12.94 -6.07 -13.72
C GLN A 66 -12.16 -7.04 -14.62
N ASP A 67 -11.90 -6.65 -15.87
CA ASP A 67 -11.19 -7.49 -16.85
C ASP A 67 -9.66 -7.34 -16.80
N LYS A 68 -9.14 -6.35 -16.07
CA LYS A 68 -7.69 -6.14 -15.92
C LYS A 68 -7.09 -7.11 -14.91
N THR A 69 -5.87 -7.53 -15.16
CA THR A 69 -5.06 -8.25 -14.16
C THR A 69 -4.63 -7.31 -13.02
N ILE A 70 -4.30 -7.89 -11.86
CA ILE A 70 -3.76 -7.11 -10.73
C ILE A 70 -2.50 -6.35 -11.17
N LYS A 71 -1.62 -6.98 -11.94
CA LYS A 71 -0.38 -6.35 -12.46
C LYS A 71 -0.65 -5.13 -13.34
N GLU A 72 -1.66 -5.19 -14.21
CA GLU A 72 -2.06 -4.04 -15.05
C GLU A 72 -2.61 -2.89 -14.21
N ILE A 73 -3.41 -3.18 -13.18
CA ILE A 73 -3.94 -2.18 -12.26
C ILE A 73 -2.80 -1.54 -11.45
N VAL A 74 -1.88 -2.36 -10.93
CA VAL A 74 -0.68 -1.88 -10.23
C VAL A 74 0.15 -0.98 -11.14
N ALA A 75 0.40 -1.39 -12.38
CA ALA A 75 1.14 -0.57 -13.33
C ALA A 75 0.47 0.80 -13.54
N GLU A 76 -0.86 0.85 -13.66
CA GLU A 76 -1.61 2.10 -13.78
C GLU A 76 -1.49 2.95 -12.50
N MET A 77 -1.66 2.36 -11.29
CA MET A 77 -1.51 3.05 -10.02
C MET A 77 -0.18 3.80 -9.93
N TYR A 78 0.92 3.13 -10.25
CA TYR A 78 2.25 3.72 -10.16
C TYR A 78 2.54 4.80 -11.22
N THR A 79 1.72 4.97 -12.25
CA THR A 79 1.86 6.14 -13.15
C THR A 79 1.57 7.45 -12.42
N TYR A 80 0.86 7.42 -11.30
CA TYR A 80 0.51 8.60 -10.49
C TYR A 80 1.49 8.88 -9.35
N ALA A 81 2.55 8.07 -9.18
CA ALA A 81 3.57 8.26 -8.17
C ALA A 81 4.93 8.68 -8.78
N ASP A 82 5.62 9.58 -8.09
CA ASP A 82 7.00 9.98 -8.41
C ASP A 82 8.02 9.07 -7.70
N ALA A 83 7.65 8.61 -6.51
CA ALA A 83 8.46 7.70 -5.70
C ALA A 83 7.57 6.77 -4.87
N MET A 84 8.17 5.72 -4.33
CA MET A 84 7.51 4.80 -3.42
C MET A 84 8.46 4.21 -2.40
N THR A 85 7.90 3.82 -1.26
CA THR A 85 8.56 2.99 -0.26
C THR A 85 7.80 1.68 -0.11
N MET A 86 8.52 0.59 0.09
CA MET A 86 7.93 -0.75 0.24
C MET A 86 8.43 -1.43 1.49
N SER A 87 7.52 -1.84 2.35
CA SER A 87 7.80 -2.84 3.37
C SER A 87 7.45 -4.22 2.81
N ALA A 88 8.45 -5.01 2.52
CA ALA A 88 8.27 -6.30 1.84
C ALA A 88 7.58 -7.38 2.69
N LYS A 89 7.49 -7.18 4.01
CA LYS A 89 6.84 -8.10 4.96
C LYS A 89 5.32 -8.24 4.82
N LYS A 90 4.73 -7.63 3.81
CA LYS A 90 3.29 -7.59 3.56
C LYS A 90 2.99 -8.20 2.19
N ASP A 91 2.65 -7.42 1.19
CA ASP A 91 2.24 -7.95 -0.12
C ASP A 91 3.36 -8.65 -0.90
N ALA A 92 4.64 -8.43 -0.56
CA ALA A 92 5.73 -9.20 -1.16
C ALA A 92 6.01 -10.55 -0.47
N ILE A 93 5.20 -10.98 0.49
CA ILE A 93 5.14 -12.34 1.09
C ILE A 93 6.49 -12.81 1.66
N VAL A 94 7.34 -11.89 2.15
CA VAL A 94 8.61 -12.23 2.78
C VAL A 94 8.65 -11.79 4.23
N ASN A 95 9.57 -12.36 5.01
CA ASN A 95 9.68 -12.08 6.44
C ASN A 95 10.52 -10.83 6.77
N MET A 96 11.24 -10.28 5.81
CA MET A 96 12.10 -9.10 6.00
C MET A 96 12.32 -8.35 4.69
N GLY A 97 12.91 -7.14 4.82
CA GLY A 97 13.33 -6.33 3.70
C GLY A 97 12.30 -5.29 3.26
N GLY A 98 12.70 -4.57 2.28
CA GLY A 98 11.96 -3.50 1.63
C GLY A 98 12.84 -2.82 0.59
N PHE A 99 12.26 -1.87 -0.10
CA PHE A 99 13.00 -1.05 -1.06
C PHE A 99 12.32 0.31 -1.26
N ILE A 100 13.08 1.21 -1.82
CA ILE A 100 12.62 2.52 -2.27
C ILE A 100 12.82 2.57 -3.78
N ALA A 101 11.84 3.06 -4.51
CA ALA A 101 11.96 3.31 -5.95
C ALA A 101 11.50 4.74 -6.26
N MET A 102 12.11 5.37 -7.25
CA MET A 102 11.76 6.71 -7.66
C MET A 102 12.15 6.98 -9.12
N ARG A 103 11.48 7.97 -9.73
CA ARG A 103 11.71 8.35 -11.13
C ARG A 103 12.84 9.38 -11.28
N ASN A 104 13.07 10.20 -10.25
CA ASN A 104 14.06 11.27 -10.29
C ASN A 104 15.44 10.74 -9.87
N GLU A 105 16.41 10.76 -10.78
CA GLU A 105 17.77 10.26 -10.56
C GLU A 105 18.54 11.10 -9.53
N GLU A 106 18.37 12.42 -9.52
CA GLU A 106 19.05 13.27 -8.56
C GLU A 106 18.54 13.01 -7.12
N LEU A 107 17.23 12.87 -6.96
CA LEU A 107 16.64 12.46 -5.69
C LEU A 107 17.14 11.07 -5.27
N TRP A 108 17.25 10.13 -6.21
CA TRP A 108 17.79 8.80 -5.95
C TRP A 108 19.23 8.87 -5.41
N ARG A 109 20.08 9.70 -6.00
CA ARG A 109 21.47 9.89 -5.52
C ARG A 109 21.50 10.42 -4.08
N GLN A 110 20.67 11.41 -3.76
CA GLN A 110 20.58 11.98 -2.42
C GLN A 110 20.07 10.95 -1.40
N VAL A 111 18.99 10.25 -1.72
CA VAL A 111 18.40 9.20 -0.87
C VAL A 111 19.37 8.04 -0.66
N SER A 112 20.16 7.69 -1.68
CA SER A 112 21.14 6.61 -1.62
C SER A 112 22.19 6.83 -0.53
N VAL A 113 22.62 8.07 -0.28
CA VAL A 113 23.55 8.39 0.80
C VAL A 113 22.95 8.06 2.17
N PHE A 114 21.69 8.43 2.40
CA PHE A 114 20.98 8.10 3.63
C PHE A 114 20.72 6.58 3.74
N ASN A 115 20.38 5.92 2.63
CA ASN A 115 20.19 4.47 2.63
C ASN A 115 21.46 3.73 3.08
N ILE A 116 22.63 4.15 2.61
CA ILE A 116 23.92 3.56 3.04
C ILE A 116 24.14 3.76 4.54
N MET A 117 23.77 4.91 5.08
CA MET A 117 23.97 5.24 6.50
C MET A 117 23.04 4.47 7.44
N PHE A 118 21.80 4.22 7.03
CA PHE A 118 20.75 3.71 7.92
C PHE A 118 20.36 2.26 7.67
N GLU A 119 20.50 1.77 6.44
CA GLU A 119 20.02 0.44 6.05
C GLU A 119 21.15 -0.45 5.50
N GLY A 120 21.87 0.02 4.50
CA GLY A 120 22.94 -0.71 3.87
C GLY A 120 23.22 -0.24 2.44
N TYR A 121 24.14 -0.89 1.77
CA TYR A 121 24.52 -0.46 0.43
C TYR A 121 23.36 -0.56 -0.55
N VAL A 122 23.28 0.38 -1.49
CA VAL A 122 22.10 0.61 -2.36
C VAL A 122 21.66 -0.60 -3.21
N THR A 123 22.55 -1.56 -3.44
CA THR A 123 22.24 -2.76 -4.24
C THR A 123 21.53 -3.86 -3.46
N TYR A 124 21.67 -3.91 -2.14
CA TYR A 124 21.12 -5.00 -1.33
C TYR A 124 20.54 -4.55 0.03
N GLY A 125 20.84 -3.32 0.50
CA GLY A 125 20.29 -2.80 1.76
C GLY A 125 20.56 -3.69 2.99
N GLY A 126 21.66 -4.43 2.99
CA GLY A 126 21.98 -5.42 4.05
C GLY A 126 21.26 -6.77 3.90
N MET A 127 20.42 -6.95 2.89
CA MET A 127 19.75 -8.25 2.65
C MET A 127 20.69 -9.28 2.02
N SER A 128 20.50 -10.55 2.37
CA SER A 128 21.19 -11.65 1.70
C SER A 128 20.65 -11.86 0.27
N GLY A 129 21.44 -12.47 -0.60
CA GLY A 129 20.98 -12.84 -1.96
C GLY A 129 19.75 -13.76 -1.93
N ARG A 130 19.65 -14.63 -0.93
CA ARG A 130 18.47 -15.48 -0.70
C ARG A 130 17.22 -14.67 -0.40
N ASP A 131 17.33 -13.65 0.45
CA ASP A 131 16.19 -12.81 0.83
C ASP A 131 15.76 -11.91 -0.35
N MET A 132 16.72 -11.44 -1.16
CA MET A 132 16.42 -10.69 -2.39
C MET A 132 15.71 -11.57 -3.43
N ASN A 133 16.13 -12.82 -3.60
CA ASN A 133 15.45 -13.77 -4.48
C ASN A 133 14.03 -14.06 -4.00
N ALA A 134 13.86 -14.28 -2.69
CA ALA A 134 12.53 -14.49 -2.10
C ALA A 134 11.64 -13.26 -2.32
N LEU A 135 12.18 -12.04 -2.15
CA LEU A 135 11.47 -10.80 -2.41
C LEU A 135 11.02 -10.70 -3.88
N ALA A 136 11.89 -11.04 -4.83
CA ALA A 136 11.53 -11.00 -6.26
C ALA A 136 10.38 -11.96 -6.59
N VAL A 137 10.42 -13.18 -6.08
CA VAL A 137 9.34 -14.16 -6.23
C VAL A 137 8.06 -13.68 -5.54
N GLY A 138 8.19 -13.21 -4.29
CA GLY A 138 7.03 -12.75 -3.50
C GLY A 138 6.32 -11.52 -4.11
N LEU A 139 7.05 -10.63 -4.79
CA LEU A 139 6.43 -9.53 -5.53
C LEU A 139 5.59 -10.00 -6.72
N ASP A 140 6.01 -11.09 -7.36
CA ASP A 140 5.26 -11.71 -8.46
C ASP A 140 4.02 -12.45 -7.93
N GLU A 141 4.21 -13.38 -7.00
CA GLU A 141 3.14 -14.18 -6.39
C GLU A 141 2.12 -13.31 -5.62
N GLY A 142 2.56 -12.25 -4.96
CA GLY A 142 1.70 -11.30 -4.24
C GLY A 142 0.70 -10.56 -5.12
N THR A 143 0.88 -10.58 -6.44
CA THR A 143 -0.06 -10.02 -7.41
C THR A 143 -1.00 -11.05 -8.05
N GLU A 144 -0.92 -12.31 -7.63
CA GLU A 144 -1.84 -13.35 -8.11
C GLU A 144 -3.24 -13.16 -7.51
N PHE A 145 -4.26 -13.19 -8.38
CA PHE A 145 -5.64 -12.91 -7.98
C PHE A 145 -6.14 -13.92 -6.92
N ASP A 146 -5.92 -15.20 -7.13
CA ASP A 146 -6.41 -16.24 -6.23
C ASP A 146 -5.79 -16.16 -4.83
N TYR A 147 -4.51 -15.78 -4.76
CA TYR A 147 -3.83 -15.54 -3.49
C TYR A 147 -4.49 -14.36 -2.75
N LEU A 148 -4.68 -13.24 -3.41
CA LEU A 148 -5.30 -12.04 -2.83
C LEU A 148 -6.75 -12.31 -2.42
N GLU A 149 -7.52 -12.97 -3.28
CA GLU A 149 -8.89 -13.34 -3.00
C GLU A 149 -8.99 -14.22 -1.73
N THR A 150 -8.17 -15.26 -1.65
CA THR A 150 -8.15 -16.16 -0.48
C THR A 150 -7.82 -15.41 0.80
N ARG A 151 -6.79 -14.58 0.78
CA ARG A 151 -6.35 -13.79 1.94
C ARG A 151 -7.41 -12.79 2.41
N ILE A 152 -7.99 -12.05 1.48
CA ILE A 152 -8.98 -11.01 1.80
C ILE A 152 -10.30 -11.64 2.26
N LYS A 153 -10.74 -12.73 1.64
CA LYS A 153 -11.94 -13.47 2.08
C LYS A 153 -11.81 -14.03 3.50
N GLN A 154 -10.62 -14.33 4.00
CA GLN A 154 -10.42 -14.71 5.40
C GLN A 154 -10.77 -13.55 6.35
N VAL A 155 -10.40 -12.32 6.00
CA VAL A 155 -10.74 -11.12 6.78
C VAL A 155 -12.25 -10.85 6.71
N GLU A 156 -12.86 -10.97 5.54
CA GLU A 156 -14.31 -10.82 5.36
C GLU A 156 -15.08 -11.88 6.15
N TYR A 157 -14.61 -13.12 6.16
CA TYR A 157 -15.20 -14.20 6.96
C TYR A 157 -15.13 -13.87 8.46
N LEU A 158 -13.99 -13.41 8.96
CA LEU A 158 -13.88 -12.98 10.36
C LEU A 158 -14.87 -11.86 10.65
N GLY A 159 -14.98 -10.86 9.78
CA GLY A 159 -15.95 -9.77 9.92
C GLY A 159 -17.41 -10.27 9.99
N SER A 160 -17.79 -11.21 9.12
CA SER A 160 -19.13 -11.78 9.14
C SER A 160 -19.42 -12.53 10.44
N ARG A 161 -18.45 -13.29 10.95
CA ARG A 161 -18.57 -14.00 12.24
C ARG A 161 -18.73 -13.01 13.42
N LEU A 162 -17.96 -11.92 13.42
CA LEU A 162 -18.11 -10.87 14.45
C LEU A 162 -19.50 -10.24 14.42
N THR A 163 -20.03 -9.98 13.21
CA THR A 163 -21.40 -9.48 13.05
C THR A 163 -22.43 -10.44 13.63
N GLU A 164 -22.31 -11.75 13.37
CA GLU A 164 -23.21 -12.77 13.90
C GLU A 164 -23.19 -12.82 15.44
N PHE A 165 -22.05 -12.52 16.05
CA PHE A 165 -21.91 -12.43 17.52
C PHE A 165 -22.27 -11.04 18.06
N GLY A 166 -22.75 -10.11 17.25
CA GLY A 166 -23.12 -8.76 17.66
C GLY A 166 -21.93 -7.88 18.06
N ILE A 167 -20.72 -8.23 17.60
CA ILE A 167 -19.49 -7.47 17.89
C ILE A 167 -19.31 -6.41 16.79
N PRO A 168 -19.44 -5.12 17.10
CA PRO A 168 -19.30 -4.05 16.14
C PRO A 168 -17.82 -3.85 15.73
N TYR A 169 -17.61 -3.61 14.44
CA TYR A 169 -16.31 -3.26 13.91
C TYR A 169 -16.45 -2.23 12.78
N GLN A 170 -15.36 -1.63 12.37
CA GLN A 170 -15.34 -0.70 11.24
C GLN A 170 -15.74 -1.43 9.94
N PHE A 171 -16.91 -1.07 9.41
CA PHE A 171 -17.46 -1.64 8.19
C PHE A 171 -17.28 -0.69 6.99
N PRO A 172 -17.00 -1.21 5.76
CA PRO A 172 -16.66 -2.61 5.47
C PRO A 172 -15.31 -3.01 6.05
N ALA A 173 -15.08 -4.32 6.19
CA ALA A 173 -13.77 -4.85 6.57
C ALA A 173 -12.69 -4.37 5.59
N GLY A 174 -11.49 -4.08 6.09
CA GLY A 174 -10.33 -3.82 5.26
C GLY A 174 -9.73 -5.09 4.68
N GLY A 175 -8.64 -4.96 3.92
CA GLY A 175 -8.04 -6.12 3.25
C GLY A 175 -7.19 -7.02 4.16
N HIS A 176 -6.72 -6.52 5.30
CA HIS A 176 -5.76 -7.24 6.16
C HIS A 176 -6.07 -7.17 7.65
N ALA A 177 -7.11 -6.47 8.06
CA ALA A 177 -7.44 -6.27 9.48
C ALA A 177 -8.92 -5.99 9.71
N ILE A 178 -9.37 -6.33 10.91
CA ILE A 178 -10.66 -5.93 11.47
C ILE A 178 -10.38 -4.99 12.65
N PHE A 179 -11.04 -3.84 12.65
CA PHE A 179 -10.97 -2.87 13.74
C PHE A 179 -12.27 -2.93 14.54
N VAL A 180 -12.22 -3.61 15.67
CA VAL A 180 -13.37 -3.71 16.60
C VAL A 180 -13.55 -2.39 17.34
N ASP A 181 -14.79 -1.94 17.52
CA ASP A 181 -15.09 -0.77 18.34
C ASP A 181 -15.01 -1.13 19.82
N ALA A 182 -13.85 -0.88 20.39
CA ALA A 182 -13.57 -1.19 21.80
C ALA A 182 -14.46 -0.41 22.78
N ASN A 183 -14.90 0.81 22.43
CA ASN A 183 -15.77 1.60 23.32
C ASN A 183 -17.13 0.94 23.51
N ILE A 184 -17.61 0.21 22.50
CA ILE A 184 -18.88 -0.51 22.59
C ILE A 184 -18.70 -1.87 23.26
N VAL A 185 -17.63 -2.60 22.92
CA VAL A 185 -17.40 -3.98 23.39
C VAL A 185 -16.86 -4.00 24.83
N LEU A 186 -16.07 -3.00 25.21
CA LEU A 186 -15.41 -2.89 26.52
C LEU A 186 -15.73 -1.54 27.20
N PRO A 187 -16.99 -1.26 27.54
CA PRO A 187 -17.41 0.07 28.00
C PRO A 187 -16.83 0.48 29.35
N ASN A 188 -16.20 -0.44 30.10
CA ASN A 188 -15.64 -0.22 31.42
C ASN A 188 -14.10 -0.30 31.46
N VAL A 189 -13.42 -0.29 30.31
CA VAL A 189 -11.95 -0.34 30.20
C VAL A 189 -11.38 0.99 29.75
#